data_a868a808a3ff0c55e9d602dbbc8aa1aa
#
_entry.id   a868a808a3ff0c55e9d602dbbc8aa1aa
#
_cell.length_a   1.000
_cell.length_b   1.000
_cell.length_c   1.000
_cell.angle_alpha   90.00
_cell.angle_beta   90.00
_cell.angle_gamma   90.00
#
_symmetry.space_group_name_H-M   'P 1'
#
loop_
_entity.id
_entity.type
_entity.pdbx_description
1 polymer ?
#
loop_
_entity_poly.entity_id
_entity_poly.type
_entity_poly.pdbx_seq_one_letter_code
_entity_poly.pdbx_strand_id
1 'polypeptide(L)'
;MPRALAVALVLAALAAATTAGAAPTLRHGQIWLLQGSEPVPVRRVTPGIPALVRSLLAGPTRRERRQGLSSAIPVGTVVNELRIHRRVITIDLGARFAAGRSEASLRARVGQLVRTLRGVPGVLGVRVRIEGGVPVGLFPGYDLRGTVREALPERSTPSTRELEQLLADLGFMAPSGIDGHSDDETSIAILAFEKWTGLPRDGVLDAEVTSALLRTTRPQPLLRRPGNRVELLLRRQVALQIADNRVERVYHVSSGAGGATPTGSFRVYRKERLSWSVPFSTWMPWASYFVGGIAFHEYWPVPAYPVSHGCVRMMARDAPLMYAFATRGTPVDVLWEPA
;
A
#
# COMPACT_ATOMS: atom_id res chain seq x y z
N MET A 1 -27.89 -46.93 -16.83
CA MET A 1 -28.64 -45.93 -16.09
C MET A 1 -28.31 -46.09 -14.64
N PRO A 2 -27.55 -45.23 -14.00
CA PRO A 2 -27.96 -44.10 -13.16
C PRO A 2 -26.94 -42.95 -13.19
N ARG A 3 -27.33 -41.80 -13.70
CA ARG A 3 -26.45 -40.59 -13.67
C ARG A 3 -27.19 -39.29 -13.32
N ALA A 4 -28.38 -39.39 -12.73
CA ALA A 4 -29.26 -38.24 -12.48
C ALA A 4 -29.41 -37.82 -10.99
N LEU A 5 -28.77 -38.49 -10.03
CA LEU A 5 -29.01 -38.20 -8.59
C LEU A 5 -27.90 -37.39 -7.88
N ALA A 6 -26.77 -37.13 -8.51
CA ALA A 6 -25.65 -36.43 -7.86
C ALA A 6 -25.69 -34.89 -7.90
N VAL A 7 -26.58 -34.31 -8.69
CA VAL A 7 -26.66 -32.82 -8.87
C VAL A 7 -27.64 -32.17 -7.87
N ALA A 8 -28.54 -32.91 -7.27
CA ALA A 8 -29.57 -32.36 -6.37
C ALA A 8 -29.13 -32.12 -4.93
N LEU A 9 -28.06 -32.77 -4.46
CA LEU A 9 -27.68 -32.73 -3.02
C LEU A 9 -26.75 -31.56 -2.64
N VAL A 10 -26.11 -30.88 -3.61
CA VAL A 10 -25.24 -29.72 -3.33
C VAL A 10 -26.04 -28.42 -3.17
N LEU A 11 -27.29 -28.39 -3.57
CA LEU A 11 -28.16 -27.20 -3.48
C LEU A 11 -28.85 -27.03 -2.12
N ALA A 12 -28.84 -28.01 -1.26
CA ALA A 12 -29.50 -27.95 0.06
C ALA A 12 -28.65 -27.40 1.19
N ALA A 13 -27.30 -27.35 1.04
CA ALA A 13 -26.38 -26.88 2.09
C ALA A 13 -26.21 -25.37 2.15
N LEU A 14 -26.76 -24.59 1.21
CA LEU A 14 -26.67 -23.14 1.21
C LEU A 14 -27.78 -22.40 1.98
N ALA A 15 -28.70 -23.14 2.60
CA ALA A 15 -29.88 -22.54 3.25
C ALA A 15 -29.79 -22.40 4.79
N ALA A 16 -28.71 -22.81 5.43
CA ALA A 16 -28.65 -22.84 6.89
C ALA A 16 -27.41 -22.14 7.47
N ALA A 17 -27.25 -20.85 7.23
CA ALA A 17 -26.43 -19.96 8.09
C ALA A 17 -26.80 -18.50 7.85
N THR A 18 -28.02 -18.11 8.21
CA THR A 18 -28.43 -16.70 8.31
C THR A 18 -28.61 -16.34 9.77
N THR A 19 -27.62 -15.70 10.37
CA THR A 19 -27.82 -14.88 11.54
C THR A 19 -27.51 -13.42 11.22
N ALA A 20 -28.59 -12.62 11.25
CA ALA A 20 -28.70 -11.22 11.58
C ALA A 20 -27.94 -10.18 10.74
N GLY A 21 -28.63 -9.65 9.82
CA GLY A 21 -28.36 -8.44 9.07
C GLY A 21 -29.08 -8.54 7.74
N ALA A 22 -30.22 -7.86 7.55
CA ALA A 22 -30.98 -7.92 6.30
C ALA A 22 -30.06 -7.68 5.11
N ALA A 23 -29.83 -8.73 4.30
CA ALA A 23 -29.06 -8.59 3.08
C ALA A 23 -29.78 -7.58 2.17
N PRO A 24 -29.07 -6.62 1.57
CA PRO A 24 -29.68 -5.64 0.69
C PRO A 24 -30.39 -6.38 -0.44
N THR A 25 -31.69 -6.11 -0.57
CA THR A 25 -32.51 -6.66 -1.67
C THR A 25 -32.11 -5.98 -2.96
N LEU A 26 -31.17 -6.57 -3.68
CA LEU A 26 -30.74 -6.11 -4.99
C LEU A 26 -31.77 -6.55 -6.02
N ARG A 27 -32.55 -5.63 -6.55
CA ARG A 27 -33.43 -5.91 -7.70
C ARG A 27 -32.69 -5.77 -9.05
N HIS A 28 -31.64 -4.95 -9.09
CA HIS A 28 -30.80 -4.72 -10.26
C HIS A 28 -29.34 -4.64 -9.81
N GLY A 29 -28.46 -5.33 -10.52
CA GLY A 29 -27.02 -5.28 -10.30
C GLY A 29 -26.28 -5.01 -11.60
N GLN A 30 -25.01 -4.68 -11.50
CA GLN A 30 -24.11 -4.55 -12.65
C GLN A 30 -23.01 -5.61 -12.53
N ILE A 31 -22.78 -6.37 -13.60
CA ILE A 31 -21.57 -7.18 -13.76
C ILE A 31 -20.63 -6.44 -14.71
N TRP A 32 -19.35 -6.66 -14.53
CA TRP A 32 -18.34 -6.10 -15.42
C TRP A 32 -17.85 -7.16 -16.38
N LEU A 33 -18.02 -6.92 -17.68
CA LEU A 33 -17.51 -7.72 -18.77
C LEU A 33 -16.38 -6.97 -19.50
N LEU A 34 -15.80 -7.57 -20.53
CA LEU A 34 -14.74 -6.96 -21.32
C LEU A 34 -15.24 -6.70 -22.75
N GLN A 35 -14.88 -5.53 -23.29
CA GLN A 35 -14.96 -5.22 -24.72
C GLN A 35 -13.53 -5.01 -25.22
N GLY A 36 -12.95 -6.02 -25.88
CA GLY A 36 -11.51 -6.10 -26.06
C GLY A 36 -10.82 -6.29 -24.69
N SER A 37 -9.96 -5.37 -24.30
CA SER A 37 -9.32 -5.31 -22.97
C SER A 37 -10.06 -4.43 -21.96
N GLU A 38 -11.01 -3.61 -22.43
CA GLU A 38 -11.67 -2.60 -21.60
C GLU A 38 -12.84 -3.19 -20.79
N PRO A 39 -12.89 -2.94 -19.47
CA PRO A 39 -13.99 -3.36 -18.62
C PRO A 39 -15.22 -2.46 -18.85
N VAL A 40 -16.35 -3.07 -19.16
CA VAL A 40 -17.63 -2.38 -19.38
C VAL A 40 -18.71 -2.90 -18.44
N PRO A 41 -19.56 -2.03 -17.85
CA PRO A 41 -20.64 -2.45 -16.98
C PRO A 41 -21.84 -2.94 -17.79
N VAL A 42 -22.38 -4.07 -17.38
CA VAL A 42 -23.60 -4.67 -17.98
C VAL A 42 -24.65 -4.89 -16.90
N ARG A 43 -25.83 -4.33 -17.10
CA ARG A 43 -26.93 -4.47 -16.13
C ARG A 43 -27.48 -5.90 -16.11
N ARG A 44 -27.82 -6.37 -14.92
CA ARG A 44 -28.47 -7.66 -14.65
C ARG A 44 -29.62 -7.48 -13.69
N VAL A 45 -30.73 -8.15 -13.97
CA VAL A 45 -31.80 -8.32 -12.97
C VAL A 45 -31.40 -9.53 -12.11
N THR A 46 -31.15 -9.28 -10.84
CA THR A 46 -30.62 -10.31 -9.93
C THR A 46 -31.28 -10.17 -8.55
N PRO A 47 -31.82 -11.26 -7.99
CA PRO A 47 -32.43 -11.25 -6.66
C PRO A 47 -31.39 -11.33 -5.52
N GLY A 48 -30.28 -10.62 -5.63
CA GLY A 48 -29.26 -10.55 -4.59
C GLY A 48 -27.85 -10.89 -5.05
N ILE A 49 -26.88 -10.79 -4.14
CA ILE A 49 -25.45 -10.94 -4.42
C ILE A 49 -25.10 -12.35 -4.96
N PRO A 50 -25.64 -13.47 -4.42
CA PRO A 50 -25.34 -14.78 -5.00
C PRO A 50 -25.76 -14.92 -6.46
N ALA A 51 -26.88 -14.33 -6.85
CA ALA A 51 -27.36 -14.34 -8.24
C ALA A 51 -26.50 -13.43 -9.14
N LEU A 52 -26.02 -12.30 -8.62
CA LEU A 52 -25.10 -11.42 -9.31
C LEU A 52 -23.76 -12.12 -9.60
N VAL A 53 -23.22 -12.83 -8.62
CA VAL A 53 -21.98 -13.62 -8.77
C VAL A 53 -22.20 -14.73 -9.83
N ARG A 54 -23.28 -15.49 -9.74
CA ARG A 54 -23.60 -16.51 -10.77
C ARG A 54 -23.67 -15.90 -12.16
N SER A 55 -24.28 -14.73 -12.31
CA SER A 55 -24.39 -14.04 -13.59
C SER A 55 -23.02 -13.60 -14.12
N LEU A 56 -22.12 -13.14 -13.26
CA LEU A 56 -20.74 -12.81 -13.61
C LEU A 56 -19.97 -14.05 -14.09
N LEU A 57 -20.04 -15.14 -13.34
CA LEU A 57 -19.33 -16.39 -13.64
C LEU A 57 -19.87 -17.09 -14.90
N ALA A 58 -21.16 -16.91 -15.21
CA ALA A 58 -21.75 -17.36 -16.47
C ALA A 58 -21.24 -16.59 -17.70
N GLY A 59 -20.67 -15.40 -17.45
CA GLY A 59 -20.13 -14.53 -18.49
C GLY A 59 -21.20 -13.89 -19.40
N PRO A 60 -20.80 -13.44 -20.59
CA PRO A 60 -21.71 -12.78 -21.53
C PRO A 60 -22.73 -13.74 -22.13
N THR A 61 -23.95 -13.26 -22.36
CA THR A 61 -25.01 -13.96 -23.10
C THR A 61 -24.63 -14.14 -24.57
N ARG A 62 -25.37 -14.96 -25.31
CA ARG A 62 -25.16 -15.12 -26.77
C ARG A 62 -25.26 -13.80 -27.53
N ARG A 63 -26.19 -12.91 -27.12
CA ARG A 63 -26.36 -11.59 -27.74
C ARG A 63 -25.15 -10.70 -27.46
N GLU A 64 -24.68 -10.66 -26.22
CA GLU A 64 -23.55 -9.85 -25.80
C GLU A 64 -22.24 -10.31 -26.46
N ARG A 65 -22.03 -11.63 -26.60
CA ARG A 65 -20.90 -12.17 -27.39
C ARG A 65 -20.92 -11.71 -28.83
N ARG A 66 -22.09 -11.65 -29.47
CA ARG A 66 -22.19 -11.11 -30.82
C ARG A 66 -21.89 -9.61 -30.90
N GLN A 67 -22.02 -8.90 -29.80
CA GLN A 67 -21.62 -7.50 -29.63
C GLN A 67 -20.15 -7.30 -29.25
N GLY A 68 -19.34 -8.37 -29.21
CA GLY A 68 -17.92 -8.31 -28.89
C GLY A 68 -17.62 -8.36 -27.41
N LEU A 69 -18.60 -8.63 -26.53
CA LEU A 69 -18.34 -8.74 -25.09
C LEU A 69 -17.78 -10.11 -24.75
N SER A 70 -16.81 -10.12 -23.85
CA SER A 70 -16.12 -11.31 -23.36
C SER A 70 -15.96 -11.30 -21.84
N SER A 71 -15.44 -12.38 -21.27
CA SER A 71 -15.06 -12.47 -19.87
C SER A 71 -13.68 -13.11 -19.77
N ALA A 72 -12.82 -12.54 -18.92
CA ALA A 72 -11.55 -13.16 -18.57
C ALA A 72 -11.72 -14.32 -17.58
N ILE A 73 -12.84 -14.36 -16.84
CA ILE A 73 -13.12 -15.41 -15.84
C ILE A 73 -13.35 -16.74 -16.57
N PRO A 74 -12.60 -17.80 -16.26
CA PRO A 74 -12.75 -19.09 -16.91
C PRO A 74 -14.14 -19.70 -16.71
N VAL A 75 -14.71 -20.22 -17.79
CA VAL A 75 -15.98 -20.95 -17.74
C VAL A 75 -15.84 -22.14 -16.79
N GLY A 76 -16.84 -22.36 -15.94
CA GLY A 76 -16.81 -23.41 -14.93
C GLY A 76 -16.03 -23.05 -13.66
N THR A 77 -15.68 -21.78 -13.45
CA THR A 77 -15.27 -21.30 -12.15
C THR A 77 -16.41 -21.53 -11.14
N VAL A 78 -16.10 -22.16 -10.02
CA VAL A 78 -17.07 -22.45 -8.94
C VAL A 78 -16.86 -21.49 -7.77
N VAL A 79 -17.93 -21.24 -7.00
CA VAL A 79 -17.85 -20.53 -5.71
C VAL A 79 -17.92 -21.58 -4.62
N ASN A 80 -16.85 -21.71 -3.84
CA ASN A 80 -16.80 -22.61 -2.67
C ASN A 80 -17.52 -21.97 -1.48
N GLU A 81 -17.35 -20.65 -1.32
CA GLU A 81 -17.95 -19.91 -0.23
C GLU A 81 -18.23 -18.45 -0.62
N LEU A 82 -19.35 -17.91 -0.11
CA LEU A 82 -19.71 -16.50 -0.22
C LEU A 82 -20.25 -16.01 1.13
N ARG A 83 -19.52 -15.17 1.82
CA ARG A 83 -19.92 -14.59 3.11
C ARG A 83 -19.96 -13.07 3.04
N ILE A 84 -20.91 -12.47 3.77
CA ILE A 84 -21.01 -11.03 3.94
C ILE A 84 -20.94 -10.73 5.43
N HIS A 85 -19.90 -10.00 5.83
CA HIS A 85 -19.74 -9.59 7.22
C HIS A 85 -19.26 -8.14 7.28
N ARG A 86 -19.91 -7.31 8.10
CA ARG A 86 -19.56 -5.88 8.28
C ARG A 86 -19.31 -5.15 6.96
N ARG A 87 -20.20 -5.36 5.96
CA ARG A 87 -20.13 -4.73 4.63
C ARG A 87 -18.93 -5.17 3.76
N VAL A 88 -18.25 -6.23 4.14
CA VAL A 88 -17.19 -6.88 3.37
C VAL A 88 -17.72 -8.19 2.82
N ILE A 89 -17.56 -8.41 1.52
CA ILE A 89 -17.84 -9.69 0.85
C ILE A 89 -16.56 -10.52 0.88
N THR A 90 -16.61 -11.71 1.50
CA THR A 90 -15.59 -12.73 1.33
C THR A 90 -16.10 -13.76 0.33
N ILE A 91 -15.35 -13.97 -0.76
CA ILE A 91 -15.64 -14.96 -1.78
C ILE A 91 -14.47 -15.91 -1.91
N ASP A 92 -14.76 -17.21 -1.79
CA ASP A 92 -13.79 -18.28 -2.06
C ASP A 92 -14.16 -18.97 -3.39
N LEU A 93 -13.17 -19.04 -4.27
CA LEU A 93 -13.33 -19.55 -5.63
C LEU A 93 -12.48 -20.81 -5.82
N GLY A 94 -12.96 -21.72 -6.65
CA GLY A 94 -12.21 -22.91 -7.02
C GLY A 94 -10.96 -22.59 -7.83
N ALA A 95 -9.99 -23.53 -7.85
CA ALA A 95 -8.67 -23.40 -8.49
C ALA A 95 -8.73 -22.94 -9.94
N ARG A 96 -9.85 -23.22 -10.65
CA ARG A 96 -10.03 -22.81 -12.05
C ARG A 96 -10.00 -21.29 -12.23
N PHE A 97 -10.38 -20.52 -11.23
CA PHE A 97 -10.28 -19.05 -11.29
C PHE A 97 -8.83 -18.57 -11.45
N ALA A 98 -7.88 -19.26 -10.85
CA ALA A 98 -6.45 -18.99 -10.95
C ALA A 98 -5.75 -19.71 -12.11
N ALA A 99 -6.45 -20.58 -12.87
CA ALA A 99 -5.86 -21.33 -13.96
C ALA A 99 -5.39 -20.41 -15.10
N GLY A 100 -4.19 -20.68 -15.63
CA GLY A 100 -3.55 -19.85 -16.69
C GLY A 100 -2.55 -18.87 -16.07
N ARG A 101 -1.47 -18.59 -16.82
CA ARG A 101 -0.26 -17.94 -16.28
C ARG A 101 -0.02 -16.50 -16.74
N SER A 102 -0.93 -15.92 -17.53
CA SER A 102 -0.78 -14.53 -17.97
C SER A 102 -1.22 -13.58 -16.87
N GLU A 103 -0.33 -12.72 -16.43
CA GLU A 103 -0.60 -11.65 -15.46
C GLU A 103 -1.80 -10.78 -15.88
N ALA A 104 -1.83 -10.36 -17.14
CA ALA A 104 -2.92 -9.56 -17.68
C ALA A 104 -4.28 -10.26 -17.55
N SER A 105 -4.32 -11.59 -17.82
CA SER A 105 -5.54 -12.39 -17.67
C SER A 105 -6.01 -12.47 -16.21
N LEU A 106 -5.07 -12.68 -15.28
CA LEU A 106 -5.38 -12.74 -13.83
C LEU A 106 -5.89 -11.39 -13.34
N ARG A 107 -5.23 -10.30 -13.74
CA ARG A 107 -5.63 -8.94 -13.41
C ARG A 107 -7.05 -8.63 -13.92
N ALA A 108 -7.36 -8.98 -15.16
CA ALA A 108 -8.69 -8.80 -15.74
C ALA A 108 -9.77 -9.57 -14.97
N ARG A 109 -9.51 -10.83 -14.53
CA ARG A 109 -10.45 -11.64 -13.73
C ARG A 109 -10.77 -10.99 -12.40
N VAL A 110 -9.72 -10.59 -11.66
CA VAL A 110 -9.88 -9.93 -10.35
C VAL A 110 -10.60 -8.60 -10.53
N GLY A 111 -10.24 -7.82 -11.54
CA GLY A 111 -10.91 -6.57 -11.88
C GLY A 111 -12.40 -6.74 -12.14
N GLN A 112 -12.79 -7.71 -12.96
CA GLN A 112 -14.22 -8.02 -13.21
C GLN A 112 -14.95 -8.41 -11.92
N LEU A 113 -14.36 -9.28 -11.10
CA LEU A 113 -14.95 -9.75 -9.84
C LEU A 113 -15.12 -8.60 -8.84
N VAL A 114 -14.06 -7.87 -8.59
CA VAL A 114 -14.03 -6.80 -7.57
C VAL A 114 -14.93 -5.64 -7.98
N ARG A 115 -14.88 -5.18 -9.24
CA ARG A 115 -15.78 -4.13 -9.73
C ARG A 115 -17.25 -4.52 -9.62
N THR A 116 -17.58 -5.78 -9.94
CA THR A 116 -18.95 -6.29 -9.82
C THR A 116 -19.43 -6.28 -8.37
N LEU A 117 -18.63 -6.79 -7.44
CA LEU A 117 -19.02 -6.90 -6.04
C LEU A 117 -18.99 -5.56 -5.30
N ARG A 118 -18.06 -4.67 -5.66
CA ARG A 118 -17.99 -3.31 -5.12
C ARG A 118 -19.12 -2.42 -5.62
N GLY A 119 -19.66 -2.69 -6.81
CA GLY A 119 -20.84 -2.01 -7.35
C GLY A 119 -22.13 -2.30 -6.59
N VAL A 120 -22.14 -3.24 -5.64
CA VAL A 120 -23.29 -3.53 -4.80
C VAL A 120 -23.43 -2.46 -3.71
N PRO A 121 -24.59 -1.78 -3.62
CA PRO A 121 -24.81 -0.75 -2.61
C PRO A 121 -24.52 -1.25 -1.20
N GLY A 122 -23.74 -0.48 -0.46
CA GLY A 122 -23.38 -0.81 0.91
C GLY A 122 -22.17 -1.71 1.09
N VAL A 123 -21.58 -2.25 0.04
CA VAL A 123 -20.32 -3.03 0.13
C VAL A 123 -19.12 -2.10 0.23
N LEU A 124 -18.31 -2.26 1.27
CA LEU A 124 -17.10 -1.49 1.52
C LEU A 124 -15.83 -2.20 1.05
N GLY A 125 -15.88 -3.51 0.82
CA GLY A 125 -14.70 -4.24 0.40
C GLY A 125 -15.01 -5.66 -0.05
N VAL A 126 -14.05 -6.25 -0.76
CA VAL A 126 -14.09 -7.63 -1.25
C VAL A 126 -12.83 -8.35 -0.81
N ARG A 127 -12.97 -9.53 -0.26
CA ARG A 127 -11.87 -10.45 0.07
C ARG A 127 -11.99 -11.68 -0.82
N VAL A 128 -10.94 -11.95 -1.58
CA VAL A 128 -10.89 -13.07 -2.50
C VAL A 128 -10.04 -14.19 -1.90
N ARG A 129 -10.52 -15.43 -1.97
CA ARG A 129 -9.80 -16.64 -1.62
C ARG A 129 -9.84 -17.61 -2.80
N ILE A 130 -8.86 -18.50 -2.87
CA ILE A 130 -8.81 -19.59 -3.82
C ILE A 130 -8.56 -20.87 -3.04
N GLU A 131 -9.47 -21.84 -3.13
CA GLU A 131 -9.41 -23.11 -2.37
C GLU A 131 -9.17 -22.87 -0.87
N GLY A 132 -9.90 -21.91 -0.27
CA GLY A 132 -9.78 -21.55 1.13
C GLY A 132 -8.53 -20.75 1.51
N GLY A 133 -7.54 -20.70 0.63
CA GLY A 133 -6.28 -19.98 0.81
C GLY A 133 -6.32 -18.54 0.34
N VAL A 134 -5.42 -17.71 0.88
CA VAL A 134 -5.17 -16.38 0.35
C VAL A 134 -4.23 -16.53 -0.87
N PRO A 135 -4.60 -16.05 -2.06
CA PRO A 135 -3.79 -16.22 -3.26
C PRO A 135 -2.57 -15.29 -3.23
N VAL A 136 -1.51 -15.70 -2.51
CA VAL A 136 -0.26 -14.96 -2.41
C VAL A 136 0.55 -15.15 -3.70
N GLY A 137 0.97 -14.05 -4.31
CA GLY A 137 1.87 -14.08 -5.48
C GLY A 137 1.23 -14.49 -6.82
N LEU A 138 -0.08 -14.79 -6.84
CA LEU A 138 -0.76 -15.20 -8.08
C LEU A 138 -1.36 -14.01 -8.85
N PHE A 139 -1.47 -12.84 -8.23
CA PHE A 139 -2.16 -11.68 -8.79
C PHE A 139 -1.31 -10.41 -8.62
N PRO A 140 -0.29 -10.20 -9.46
CA PRO A 140 0.49 -8.97 -9.46
C PRO A 140 -0.40 -7.74 -9.61
N GLY A 141 -0.19 -6.73 -8.77
CA GLY A 141 -1.01 -5.50 -8.73
C GLY A 141 -2.29 -5.58 -7.89
N TYR A 142 -2.57 -6.73 -7.24
CA TYR A 142 -3.64 -6.84 -6.24
C TYR A 142 -3.12 -7.51 -4.97
N ASP A 143 -3.10 -6.78 -3.86
CA ASP A 143 -2.91 -7.42 -2.55
C ASP A 143 -4.22 -8.09 -2.13
N LEU A 144 -4.33 -9.38 -2.38
CA LEU A 144 -5.48 -10.18 -1.99
C LEU A 144 -5.40 -10.74 -0.57
N ARG A 145 -4.30 -10.48 0.18
CA ARG A 145 -4.15 -10.87 1.59
C ARG A 145 -5.11 -10.09 2.49
N GLY A 146 -5.49 -8.89 2.06
CA GLY A 146 -6.44 -8.02 2.74
C GLY A 146 -7.83 -8.00 2.12
N THR A 147 -8.63 -7.01 2.51
CA THR A 147 -9.90 -6.68 1.91
C THR A 147 -9.65 -5.71 0.76
N VAL A 148 -9.94 -6.11 -0.47
CA VAL A 148 -9.88 -5.21 -1.62
C VAL A 148 -10.99 -4.17 -1.47
N ARG A 149 -10.65 -2.98 -1.00
CA ARG A 149 -11.61 -1.90 -0.73
C ARG A 149 -12.01 -1.14 -1.99
N GLU A 150 -11.14 -1.14 -2.98
CA GLU A 150 -11.40 -0.51 -4.27
C GLU A 150 -10.68 -1.30 -5.36
N ALA A 151 -11.40 -1.73 -6.42
CA ALA A 151 -10.74 -1.78 -7.70
C ALA A 151 -10.64 -0.32 -8.10
N LEU A 152 -9.49 0.28 -7.89
CA LEU A 152 -9.24 1.59 -8.45
C LEU A 152 -9.59 1.49 -9.94
N PRO A 153 -10.34 2.48 -10.50
CA PRO A 153 -10.30 2.65 -11.95
C PRO A 153 -8.81 2.57 -12.31
N GLU A 154 -8.50 2.02 -13.47
CA GLU A 154 -7.19 2.23 -14.08
C GLU A 154 -6.99 3.74 -14.17
N ARG A 155 -6.61 4.35 -13.04
CA ARG A 155 -5.90 5.61 -13.10
C ARG A 155 -4.60 5.21 -13.76
N SER A 156 -4.38 5.76 -14.92
CA SER A 156 -3.06 5.87 -15.52
C SER A 156 -2.07 6.01 -14.37
N THR A 157 -1.02 5.21 -14.36
CA THR A 157 0.13 5.39 -13.45
C THR A 157 0.30 6.90 -13.30
N PRO A 158 0.29 7.46 -12.09
CA PRO A 158 0.39 8.90 -11.92
C PRO A 158 1.59 9.37 -12.73
N SER A 159 1.46 10.46 -13.45
CA SER A 159 2.61 11.10 -14.07
C SER A 159 3.65 11.37 -12.98
N THR A 160 4.91 11.47 -13.35
CA THR A 160 5.97 11.74 -12.36
C THR A 160 5.63 12.95 -11.50
N ARG A 161 5.13 14.04 -12.10
CA ARG A 161 4.71 15.23 -11.36
C ARG A 161 3.56 14.99 -10.38
N GLU A 162 2.56 14.17 -10.74
CA GLU A 162 1.47 13.80 -9.82
C GLU A 162 1.97 12.92 -8.67
N LEU A 163 2.91 12.01 -8.94
CA LEU A 163 3.58 11.20 -7.94
C LEU A 163 4.36 12.08 -6.95
N GLU A 164 5.18 12.98 -7.45
CA GLU A 164 5.96 13.92 -6.64
C GLU A 164 5.05 14.81 -5.79
N GLN A 165 3.94 15.29 -6.35
CA GLN A 165 2.93 16.03 -5.59
C GLN A 165 2.34 15.20 -4.45
N LEU A 166 1.98 13.93 -4.69
CA LEU A 166 1.49 13.03 -3.65
C LEU A 166 2.53 12.80 -2.55
N LEU A 167 3.79 12.56 -2.93
CA LEU A 167 4.90 12.38 -1.99
C LEU A 167 5.13 13.65 -1.16
N ALA A 168 5.05 14.84 -1.76
CA ALA A 168 5.18 16.12 -1.08
C ALA A 168 3.98 16.39 -0.15
N ASP A 169 2.76 16.13 -0.58
CA ASP A 169 1.55 16.28 0.23
C ASP A 169 1.58 15.37 1.46
N LEU A 170 2.21 14.19 1.35
CA LEU A 170 2.41 13.26 2.45
C LEU A 170 3.63 13.60 3.32
N GLY A 171 4.52 14.49 2.86
CA GLY A 171 5.72 14.93 3.57
C GLY A 171 6.99 14.13 3.26
N PHE A 172 6.99 13.24 2.27
CA PHE A 172 8.17 12.44 1.88
C PHE A 172 9.09 13.15 0.91
N MET A 173 8.64 14.24 0.32
CA MET A 173 9.39 15.05 -0.63
C MET A 173 9.27 16.54 -0.32
N ALA A 174 10.28 17.35 -0.71
CA ALA A 174 10.16 18.79 -0.67
C ALA A 174 9.26 19.29 -1.80
N PRO A 175 8.45 20.35 -1.58
CA PRO A 175 7.75 21.00 -2.69
C PRO A 175 8.69 21.45 -3.81
N SER A 176 9.93 21.81 -3.49
CA SER A 176 10.96 22.19 -4.48
C SER A 176 11.45 21.02 -5.35
N GLY A 177 11.16 19.78 -4.99
CA GLY A 177 11.51 18.61 -5.77
C GLY A 177 10.43 18.20 -6.78
N ILE A 178 9.33 18.94 -6.88
CA ILE A 178 8.25 18.65 -7.83
C ILE A 178 8.62 19.25 -9.19
N ASP A 179 9.36 18.51 -9.99
CA ASP A 179 9.82 18.97 -11.30
C ASP A 179 9.27 18.14 -12.48
N GLY A 180 8.71 16.98 -12.21
CA GLY A 180 8.14 16.07 -13.19
C GLY A 180 9.18 15.13 -13.81
N HIS A 181 10.38 15.02 -13.21
CA HIS A 181 11.44 14.11 -13.66
C HIS A 181 11.60 12.96 -12.65
N SER A 182 11.62 11.73 -13.16
CA SER A 182 11.92 10.56 -12.35
C SER A 182 13.45 10.48 -12.15
N ASP A 183 13.91 10.97 -11.04
CA ASP A 183 15.31 11.06 -10.66
C ASP A 183 15.61 10.38 -9.32
N ASP A 184 16.82 10.54 -8.82
CA ASP A 184 17.23 10.03 -7.50
C ASP A 184 16.41 10.64 -6.36
N GLU A 185 15.90 11.88 -6.53
CA GLU A 185 15.07 12.54 -5.54
C GLU A 185 13.74 11.82 -5.38
N THR A 186 13.08 11.58 -6.49
CA THR A 186 11.83 10.83 -6.55
C THR A 186 12.02 9.42 -5.98
N SER A 187 13.09 8.73 -6.36
CA SER A 187 13.41 7.37 -5.87
C SER A 187 13.64 7.33 -4.34
N ILE A 188 14.33 8.33 -3.78
CA ILE A 188 14.56 8.42 -2.34
C ILE A 188 13.29 8.78 -1.57
N ALA A 189 12.41 9.61 -2.13
CA ALA A 189 11.13 9.91 -1.54
C ALA A 189 10.21 8.66 -1.52
N ILE A 190 10.22 7.86 -2.59
CA ILE A 190 9.56 6.55 -2.64
C ILE A 190 10.14 5.63 -1.57
N LEU A 191 11.47 5.52 -1.46
CA LEU A 191 12.14 4.70 -0.44
C LEU A 191 11.77 5.11 0.98
N ALA A 192 11.66 6.40 1.27
CA ALA A 192 11.18 6.90 2.57
C ALA A 192 9.73 6.49 2.82
N PHE A 193 8.88 6.53 1.80
CA PHE A 193 7.49 6.09 1.87
C PHE A 193 7.36 4.58 2.10
N GLU A 194 8.14 3.76 1.39
CA GLU A 194 8.20 2.30 1.58
C GLU A 194 8.62 1.94 3.00
N LYS A 195 9.65 2.60 3.53
CA LYS A 195 10.10 2.45 4.92
C LYS A 195 9.00 2.79 5.92
N TRP A 196 8.24 3.84 5.66
CA TRP A 196 7.12 4.25 6.51
C TRP A 196 5.98 3.24 6.50
N THR A 197 5.62 2.74 5.33
CA THR A 197 4.47 1.84 5.11
C THR A 197 4.79 0.36 5.32
N GLY A 198 6.09 0.00 5.42
CA GLY A 198 6.53 -1.39 5.55
C GLY A 198 6.56 -2.16 4.23
N LEU A 199 6.56 -1.46 3.10
CA LEU A 199 6.72 -2.04 1.77
C LEU A 199 8.17 -2.49 1.49
N PRO A 200 8.44 -3.29 0.46
CA PRO A 200 9.80 -3.55 -0.02
C PRO A 200 10.57 -2.25 -0.24
N ARG A 201 11.80 -2.19 0.25
CA ARG A 201 12.59 -0.94 0.35
C ARG A 201 13.57 -0.84 -0.82
N ASP A 202 13.06 -0.59 -2.02
CA ASP A 202 13.86 -0.53 -3.25
C ASP A 202 13.81 0.84 -3.97
N GLY A 203 12.90 1.73 -3.55
CA GLY A 203 12.74 3.05 -4.12
C GLY A 203 12.11 3.03 -5.52
N VAL A 204 11.44 1.95 -5.89
CA VAL A 204 10.83 1.77 -7.21
C VAL A 204 9.33 2.01 -7.16
N LEU A 205 8.81 2.83 -8.08
CA LEU A 205 7.38 3.00 -8.24
C LEU A 205 6.76 1.79 -8.92
N ASP A 206 6.15 0.94 -8.13
CA ASP A 206 5.34 -0.18 -8.63
C ASP A 206 3.85 0.01 -8.34
N ALA A 207 3.04 -0.98 -8.70
CA ALA A 207 1.59 -0.94 -8.47
C ALA A 207 1.23 -0.98 -6.97
N GLU A 208 2.05 -1.61 -6.11
CA GLU A 208 1.84 -1.68 -4.67
C GLU A 208 2.12 -0.32 -4.02
N VAL A 209 3.25 0.30 -4.37
CA VAL A 209 3.63 1.67 -3.94
C VAL A 209 2.59 2.68 -4.41
N THR A 210 2.20 2.65 -5.69
CA THR A 210 1.16 3.54 -6.24
C THR A 210 -0.16 3.39 -5.48
N SER A 211 -0.60 2.16 -5.26
CA SER A 211 -1.83 1.87 -4.53
C SER A 211 -1.77 2.31 -3.06
N ALA A 212 -0.62 2.18 -2.42
CA ALA A 212 -0.40 2.62 -1.05
C ALA A 212 -0.38 4.16 -0.95
N LEU A 213 0.28 4.87 -1.87
CA LEU A 213 0.32 6.33 -1.92
C LEU A 213 -1.08 6.94 -1.97
N LEU A 214 -1.96 6.39 -2.81
CA LEU A 214 -3.33 6.89 -2.97
C LEU A 214 -4.23 6.66 -1.73
N ARG A 215 -3.83 5.79 -0.79
CA ARG A 215 -4.60 5.46 0.43
C ARG A 215 -3.97 5.98 1.71
N THR A 216 -2.71 6.35 1.67
CA THR A 216 -1.98 6.80 2.85
C THR A 216 -2.35 8.24 3.18
N THR A 217 -2.47 8.52 4.45
CA THR A 217 -2.55 9.89 4.97
C THR A 217 -1.16 10.34 5.44
N ARG A 218 -0.97 11.65 5.54
CA ARG A 218 0.28 12.21 6.09
C ARG A 218 0.64 11.51 7.41
N PRO A 219 1.88 11.07 7.60
CA PRO A 219 2.36 10.47 8.84
C PRO A 219 2.02 11.33 10.06
N GLN A 220 1.72 10.68 11.18
CA GLN A 220 1.49 11.34 12.45
C GLN A 220 2.68 11.10 13.37
N PRO A 221 3.02 12.06 14.25
CA PRO A 221 4.02 11.83 15.29
C PRO A 221 3.65 10.65 16.19
N LEU A 222 4.64 9.88 16.63
CA LEU A 222 4.42 8.81 17.60
C LEU A 222 4.21 9.38 19.01
N LEU A 223 4.88 10.49 19.32
CA LEU A 223 4.74 11.17 20.60
C LEU A 223 3.92 12.45 20.42
N ARG A 224 2.92 12.66 21.27
CA ARG A 224 2.15 13.90 21.29
C ARG A 224 2.78 14.88 22.28
N ARG A 225 3.52 15.86 21.76
CA ARG A 225 4.18 16.92 22.53
C ARG A 225 4.13 18.23 21.75
N PRO A 226 4.02 19.38 22.43
CA PRO A 226 4.06 20.68 21.74
C PRO A 226 5.48 20.99 21.24
N GLY A 227 5.54 21.89 20.27
CA GLY A 227 6.78 22.48 19.75
C GLY A 227 7.52 21.60 18.74
N ASN A 228 8.63 22.16 18.27
CA ASN A 228 9.47 21.54 17.23
C ASN A 228 10.32 20.42 17.82
N ARG A 229 10.40 19.28 17.16
CA ARG A 229 11.21 18.12 17.55
C ARG A 229 11.50 17.20 16.36
N VAL A 230 12.43 16.28 16.60
CA VAL A 230 12.74 15.19 15.67
C VAL A 230 12.38 13.86 16.35
N GLU A 231 11.66 12.99 15.68
CA GLU A 231 11.50 11.59 16.07
C GLU A 231 12.29 10.70 15.09
N LEU A 232 13.33 10.02 15.60
CA LEU A 232 14.13 9.07 14.83
C LEU A 232 13.59 7.66 15.06
N LEU A 233 13.06 7.04 14.02
CA LEU A 233 12.44 5.72 14.07
C LEU A 233 13.42 4.66 13.55
N LEU A 234 14.01 3.92 14.51
CA LEU A 234 15.13 3.02 14.22
C LEU A 234 14.74 1.79 13.40
N ARG A 235 13.54 1.28 13.59
CA ARG A 235 13.07 0.12 12.82
C ARG A 235 12.72 0.49 11.39
N ARG A 236 12.04 1.62 11.21
CA ARG A 236 11.71 2.15 9.89
C ARG A 236 12.87 2.77 9.17
N GLN A 237 13.89 3.23 9.91
CA GLN A 237 15.03 3.98 9.35
C GLN A 237 14.57 5.27 8.66
N VAL A 238 13.71 6.03 9.36
CA VAL A 238 13.26 7.36 8.96
C VAL A 238 13.38 8.34 10.12
N ALA A 239 13.57 9.62 9.81
CA ALA A 239 13.50 10.69 10.78
C ALA A 239 12.32 11.61 10.46
N LEU A 240 11.46 11.87 11.45
CA LEU A 240 10.34 12.79 11.33
C LEU A 240 10.75 14.18 11.80
N GLN A 241 10.60 15.16 10.95
CA GLN A 241 10.63 16.58 11.32
C GLN A 241 9.22 16.99 11.73
N ILE A 242 9.06 17.42 12.97
CA ILE A 242 7.75 17.70 13.56
C ILE A 242 7.71 19.15 14.05
N ALA A 243 6.71 19.89 13.60
CA ALA A 243 6.36 21.21 14.11
C ALA A 243 4.91 21.18 14.61
N ASP A 244 4.67 21.66 15.84
CA ASP A 244 3.35 21.76 16.46
C ASP A 244 2.48 20.51 16.34
N ASN A 245 3.07 19.34 16.63
CA ASN A 245 2.46 18.01 16.50
C ASN A 245 2.07 17.60 15.07
N ARG A 246 2.57 18.27 14.07
CA ARG A 246 2.42 17.89 12.67
C ARG A 246 3.74 17.42 12.10
N VAL A 247 3.75 16.29 11.40
CA VAL A 247 4.91 15.85 10.62
C VAL A 247 5.02 16.73 9.38
N GLU A 248 6.03 17.58 9.34
CA GLU A 248 6.32 18.42 8.17
C GLU A 248 7.10 17.64 7.11
N ARG A 249 7.99 16.73 7.59
CA ARG A 249 8.85 15.95 6.72
C ARG A 249 9.18 14.58 7.27
N VAL A 250 9.32 13.62 6.39
CA VAL A 250 9.85 12.28 6.64
C VAL A 250 11.11 12.10 5.82
N TYR A 251 12.25 11.98 6.50
CA TYR A 251 13.54 11.79 5.85
C TYR A 251 13.92 10.32 5.81
N HIS A 252 14.41 9.87 4.67
CA HIS A 252 15.16 8.63 4.56
C HIS A 252 16.49 8.78 5.28
N VAL A 253 16.79 7.85 6.20
CA VAL A 253 18.05 7.84 6.96
C VAL A 253 18.63 6.44 7.07
N SER A 254 19.91 6.35 7.50
CA SER A 254 20.56 5.11 7.91
C SER A 254 21.30 5.34 9.22
N SER A 255 20.82 4.69 10.28
CA SER A 255 21.34 4.82 11.66
C SER A 255 22.46 3.82 11.95
N GLY A 256 22.88 3.72 13.22
CA GLY A 256 23.91 2.80 13.70
C GLY A 256 23.50 1.33 13.58
N ALA A 257 24.41 0.52 13.03
CA ALA A 257 24.25 -0.93 12.97
C ALA A 257 24.22 -1.54 14.38
N GLY A 258 23.52 -2.68 14.55
CA GLY A 258 23.51 -3.43 15.80
C GLY A 258 23.03 -2.64 17.03
N GLY A 259 22.21 -1.59 16.84
CA GLY A 259 21.72 -0.75 17.94
C GLY A 259 22.71 0.31 18.43
N ALA A 260 23.75 0.63 17.65
CA ALA A 260 24.75 1.63 18.02
C ALA A 260 24.19 3.07 18.12
N THR A 261 22.98 3.35 17.59
CA THR A 261 22.22 4.55 17.89
C THR A 261 21.31 4.26 19.07
N PRO A 262 21.54 4.81 20.29
CA PRO A 262 20.77 4.48 21.48
C PRO A 262 19.36 5.06 21.41
N THR A 263 18.39 4.33 21.93
CA THR A 263 17.03 4.85 22.17
C THR A 263 17.02 5.81 23.35
N GLY A 264 16.09 6.76 23.34
CA GLY A 264 15.94 7.73 24.43
C GLY A 264 15.49 9.10 23.92
N SER A 265 15.34 10.02 24.88
CA SER A 265 15.02 11.43 24.59
C SER A 265 16.26 12.29 24.81
N PHE A 266 16.70 12.92 23.78
CA PHE A 266 17.91 13.75 23.73
C PHE A 266 17.59 15.17 23.28
N ARG A 267 18.61 16.01 23.20
CA ARG A 267 18.51 17.35 22.62
C ARG A 267 19.73 17.64 21.76
N VAL A 268 19.52 18.39 20.66
CA VAL A 268 20.65 18.90 19.88
C VAL A 268 21.47 19.82 20.77
N TYR A 269 22.73 19.46 21.06
CA TYR A 269 23.61 20.23 21.93
C TYR A 269 24.76 20.93 21.18
N ARG A 270 25.17 20.38 20.02
CA ARG A 270 26.25 20.93 19.18
C ARG A 270 25.88 20.84 17.72
N LYS A 271 26.29 21.84 16.95
CA LYS A 271 26.08 21.89 15.49
C LYS A 271 27.33 22.41 14.80
N GLU A 272 27.70 21.76 13.70
CA GLU A 272 28.84 22.15 12.86
C GLU A 272 28.47 21.96 11.39
N ARG A 273 28.73 23.00 10.58
CA ARG A 273 28.46 22.89 9.13
C ARG A 273 29.39 21.88 8.45
N LEU A 274 30.59 21.74 8.98
CA LEU A 274 31.58 20.78 8.53
C LEU A 274 32.36 20.28 9.77
N SER A 275 32.10 19.06 10.18
CA SER A 275 32.72 18.45 11.36
C SER A 275 33.67 17.33 10.94
N TRP A 276 34.84 17.26 11.59
CA TRP A 276 35.78 16.16 11.38
C TRP A 276 35.61 15.10 12.45
N SER A 277 35.32 13.88 12.01
CA SER A 277 35.25 12.72 12.90
C SER A 277 36.65 12.11 13.03
N VAL A 278 37.30 12.34 14.17
CA VAL A 278 38.64 11.78 14.46
C VAL A 278 38.63 10.24 14.45
N PRO A 279 37.66 9.55 15.11
CA PRO A 279 37.65 8.08 15.14
C PRO A 279 37.49 7.43 13.79
N PHE A 280 36.85 8.09 12.84
CA PHE A 280 36.53 7.54 11.53
C PHE A 280 37.24 8.23 10.37
N SER A 281 38.11 9.21 10.68
CA SER A 281 38.89 9.97 9.70
C SER A 281 38.06 10.46 8.51
N THR A 282 36.89 11.03 8.78
CA THR A 282 35.94 11.46 7.75
C THR A 282 35.25 12.77 8.07
N TRP A 283 34.90 13.53 7.04
CA TRP A 283 34.08 14.72 7.18
C TRP A 283 32.59 14.36 7.35
N MET A 284 31.92 15.11 8.20
CA MET A 284 30.49 15.03 8.48
C MET A 284 29.85 16.40 8.23
N PRO A 285 29.47 16.72 6.99
CA PRO A 285 28.80 17.97 6.68
C PRO A 285 27.43 18.04 7.39
N TRP A 286 27.03 19.24 7.78
CA TRP A 286 25.75 19.55 8.41
C TRP A 286 25.48 18.77 9.70
N ALA A 287 26.49 18.53 10.49
CA ALA A 287 26.39 17.73 11.72
C ALA A 287 25.56 18.43 12.80
N SER A 288 24.50 17.74 13.26
CA SER A 288 23.66 18.13 14.41
C SER A 288 23.76 17.01 15.47
N TYR A 289 24.60 17.23 16.50
CA TYR A 289 24.90 16.28 17.56
C TYR A 289 23.80 16.29 18.61
N PHE A 290 23.32 15.11 19.01
CA PHE A 290 22.25 14.97 20.01
C PHE A 290 22.57 14.03 21.16
N VAL A 291 23.50 13.07 21.01
CA VAL A 291 23.97 12.21 22.11
C VAL A 291 25.42 11.76 21.87
N GLY A 292 26.30 11.92 22.86
CA GLY A 292 27.71 11.57 22.73
C GLY A 292 28.34 12.17 21.48
N GLY A 293 28.97 11.35 20.63
CA GLY A 293 29.50 11.74 19.31
C GLY A 293 28.53 11.51 18.17
N ILE A 294 27.26 11.19 18.43
CA ILE A 294 26.26 10.82 17.42
C ILE A 294 25.53 12.06 16.91
N ALA A 295 25.45 12.20 15.60
CA ALA A 295 24.82 13.33 14.93
C ALA A 295 23.98 12.87 13.72
N PHE A 296 22.99 13.68 13.35
CA PHE A 296 22.50 13.72 11.98
C PHE A 296 23.54 14.42 11.12
N HIS A 297 23.93 13.84 9.99
CA HIS A 297 24.89 14.47 9.07
C HIS A 297 24.76 13.89 7.67
N GLU A 298 25.25 14.63 6.70
CA GLU A 298 25.39 14.13 5.33
C GLU A 298 26.44 13.03 5.28
N TYR A 299 26.10 11.93 4.62
CA TYR A 299 27.05 10.87 4.31
C TYR A 299 26.53 9.95 3.21
N TRP A 300 27.38 9.63 2.27
CA TRP A 300 27.08 8.66 1.21
C TRP A 300 27.87 7.37 1.41
N PRO A 301 27.29 6.17 1.22
CA PRO A 301 25.89 5.89 0.89
C PRO A 301 24.95 5.93 2.10
N VAL A 302 23.65 6.14 1.81
CA VAL A 302 22.55 6.03 2.79
C VAL A 302 21.70 4.82 2.41
N PRO A 303 22.03 3.60 2.85
CA PRO A 303 21.24 2.41 2.49
C PRO A 303 19.91 2.35 3.24
N ALA A 304 19.03 1.45 2.79
CA ALA A 304 17.70 1.25 3.36
C ALA A 304 17.70 0.66 4.79
N TYR A 305 18.86 0.25 5.29
CA TYR A 305 19.09 -0.43 6.58
C TYR A 305 20.21 0.26 7.38
N PRO A 306 20.33 0.00 8.70
CA PRO A 306 21.34 0.64 9.55
C PRO A 306 22.75 0.10 9.24
N VAL A 307 23.73 1.00 9.04
CA VAL A 307 25.14 0.62 8.71
C VAL A 307 26.18 1.47 9.41
N SER A 308 25.81 2.56 10.08
CA SER A 308 26.79 3.46 10.68
C SER A 308 27.31 2.92 12.02
N HIS A 309 28.31 3.58 12.60
CA HIS A 309 28.80 3.31 13.96
C HIS A 309 28.00 4.06 15.05
N GLY A 310 26.84 4.63 14.70
CA GLY A 310 25.96 5.34 15.63
C GLY A 310 25.33 6.59 15.04
N CYS A 311 26.06 7.33 14.21
CA CYS A 311 25.52 8.51 13.54
C CYS A 311 24.36 8.20 12.62
N VAL A 312 23.55 9.19 12.31
CA VAL A 312 22.40 9.09 11.43
C VAL A 312 22.75 9.73 10.09
N ARG A 313 23.01 8.88 9.10
CA ARG A 313 23.36 9.28 7.75
C ARG A 313 22.13 9.85 7.03
N MET A 314 22.32 10.94 6.33
CA MET A 314 21.30 11.61 5.54
C MET A 314 21.81 11.91 4.13
N MET A 315 20.89 12.04 3.20
CA MET A 315 21.22 12.47 1.84
C MET A 315 21.71 13.91 1.83
N ALA A 316 22.58 14.25 0.87
CA ALA A 316 23.20 15.59 0.73
C ALA A 316 22.17 16.74 0.66
N ARG A 317 21.00 16.48 0.09
CA ARG A 317 19.88 17.42 -0.02
C ARG A 317 19.09 17.60 1.28
N ASP A 318 18.97 16.54 2.08
CA ASP A 318 18.15 16.48 3.29
C ASP A 318 18.92 16.95 4.53
N ALA A 319 20.22 16.70 4.58
CA ALA A 319 21.06 17.06 5.72
C ALA A 319 21.07 18.58 6.00
N PRO A 320 21.17 19.49 5.02
CA PRO A 320 21.04 20.93 5.25
C PRO A 320 19.69 21.34 5.83
N LEU A 321 18.61 20.69 5.39
CA LEU A 321 17.24 20.97 5.86
C LEU A 321 17.06 20.54 7.31
N MET A 322 17.50 19.32 7.65
CA MET A 322 17.54 18.85 9.03
C MET A 322 18.43 19.76 9.89
N TYR A 323 19.58 20.15 9.38
CA TYR A 323 20.48 21.05 10.07
C TYR A 323 19.82 22.40 10.35
N ALA A 324 19.10 22.98 9.41
CA ALA A 324 18.38 24.24 9.60
C ALA A 324 17.27 24.11 10.66
N PHE A 325 16.50 23.03 10.60
CA PHE A 325 15.38 22.77 11.50
C PHE A 325 15.83 22.41 12.93
N ALA A 326 16.78 21.49 13.07
CA ALA A 326 17.25 20.97 14.35
C ALA A 326 18.24 21.96 15.02
N THR A 327 17.74 23.05 15.57
CA THR A 327 18.54 24.05 16.30
C THR A 327 19.03 23.50 17.65
N ARG A 328 19.99 24.18 18.29
CA ARG A 328 20.41 23.80 19.66
C ARG A 328 19.20 23.84 20.60
N GLY A 329 19.05 22.79 21.41
CA GLY A 329 17.91 22.58 22.30
C GLY A 329 16.74 21.82 21.67
N THR A 330 16.69 21.68 20.34
CA THR A 330 15.64 20.89 19.69
C THR A 330 15.61 19.46 20.25
N PRO A 331 14.46 18.96 20.76
CA PRO A 331 14.31 17.59 21.23
C PRO A 331 14.52 16.60 20.08
N VAL A 332 15.18 15.49 20.38
CA VAL A 332 15.39 14.34 19.52
C VAL A 332 14.98 13.09 20.27
N ASP A 333 13.85 12.52 19.91
CA ASP A 333 13.36 11.26 20.47
C ASP A 333 13.77 10.11 19.55
N VAL A 334 14.61 9.23 20.05
CA VAL A 334 15.07 8.04 19.31
C VAL A 334 14.25 6.84 19.78
N LEU A 335 13.45 6.28 18.89
CA LEU A 335 12.45 5.29 19.20
C LEU A 335 12.71 3.98 18.46
N TRP A 336 12.51 2.87 19.18
CA TRP A 336 12.37 1.55 18.59
C TRP A 336 10.87 1.25 18.52
N GLU A 337 10.26 1.63 17.43
CA GLU A 337 8.81 1.52 17.28
C GLU A 337 8.36 0.05 17.06
N PRO A 338 7.12 -0.29 17.47
CA PRO A 338 6.57 -1.63 17.21
C PRO A 338 6.42 -1.92 15.71
N ALA A 339 6.22 -3.19 15.39
CA ALA A 339 6.07 -3.70 14.02
C ALA A 339 4.84 -3.13 13.32
#